data_3e9c0629afec9ec66c3146cdd8227aba
#
_entry.id   3e9c0629afec9ec66c3146cdd8227aba
#
_cell.length_a   1.000
_cell.length_b   1.000
_cell.length_c   1.000
_cell.angle_alpha   90.00
_cell.angle_beta   90.00
_cell.angle_gamma   90.00
#
_symmetry.space_group_name_H-M   'P 1'
#
loop_
_entity.id
_entity.type
_entity.pdbx_description
1 polymer ?
#
loop_
_entity_poly.entity_id
_entity_poly.type
_entity_poly.pdbx_seq_one_letter_code
_entity_poly.pdbx_strand_id
1 'polypeptide(L)'
;MKHPVCLGDPTSGGGTVIQCQLAGSHTIRGVPVAVLGDSATCALHQGVFVFMEGHPHRKMNGIAVVCEGHRLTCGCHALARHAREVRTD
;
A
#
# COMPACT_ATOMS: atom_id res chain seq x y z
N MET A 1 -0.31 9.64 -12.93
CA MET A 1 -1.40 9.50 -11.97
C MET A 1 -1.24 8.21 -11.19
N LYS A 2 -1.47 8.26 -9.89
CA LYS A 2 -1.31 7.11 -9.04
C LYS A 2 -2.58 6.81 -8.28
N HIS A 3 -2.78 5.53 -7.97
CA HIS A 3 -3.91 5.08 -7.19
C HIS A 3 -3.44 4.65 -5.81
N PRO A 4 -4.22 4.93 -4.75
CA PRO A 4 -3.83 4.48 -3.41
C PRO A 4 -3.93 2.96 -3.30
N VAL A 5 -3.04 2.39 -2.50
CA VAL A 5 -2.99 0.95 -2.24
C VAL A 5 -3.78 0.68 -0.97
N CYS A 6 -4.56 -0.39 -0.97
CA CYS A 6 -5.41 -0.78 0.13
C CYS A 6 -5.09 -2.19 0.61
N LEU A 7 -5.61 -2.53 1.80
CA LEU A 7 -5.47 -3.88 2.36
C LEU A 7 -6.00 -4.90 1.35
N GLY A 8 -5.24 -5.95 1.11
CA GLY A 8 -5.58 -7.00 0.17
C GLY A 8 -5.13 -6.76 -1.26
N ASP A 9 -4.63 -5.55 -1.57
CA ASP A 9 -4.09 -5.28 -2.90
C ASP A 9 -2.83 -6.11 -3.16
N PRO A 10 -2.63 -6.57 -4.39
CA PRO A 10 -1.49 -7.43 -4.71
C PRO A 10 -0.17 -6.67 -4.79
N THR A 11 0.92 -7.41 -4.69
CA THR A 11 2.27 -6.89 -4.96
C THR A 11 2.82 -7.55 -6.21
N SER A 12 3.83 -6.93 -6.82
CA SER A 12 4.45 -7.46 -8.04
C SER A 12 5.15 -8.81 -7.83
N GLY A 13 5.46 -9.15 -6.58
CA GLY A 13 6.08 -10.43 -6.24
C GLY A 13 5.09 -11.54 -5.94
N GLY A 14 3.81 -11.35 -6.22
CA GLY A 14 2.79 -12.38 -6.00
C GLY A 14 2.21 -12.41 -4.60
N GLY A 15 2.49 -11.37 -3.78
CA GLY A 15 1.94 -11.27 -2.43
C GLY A 15 0.77 -10.30 -2.37
N THR A 16 0.39 -9.96 -1.14
CA THR A 16 -0.71 -9.01 -0.87
C THR A 16 -0.38 -8.15 0.34
N VAL A 17 -1.03 -6.98 0.41
CA VAL A 17 -0.99 -6.13 1.61
C VAL A 17 -1.76 -6.83 2.72
N ILE A 18 -1.12 -7.03 3.87
CA ILE A 18 -1.69 -7.82 4.97
C ILE A 18 -1.95 -7.02 6.25
N GLN A 19 -1.41 -5.82 6.37
CA GLN A 19 -1.57 -5.02 7.57
C GLN A 19 -1.62 -3.55 7.21
N CYS A 20 -2.59 -2.83 7.78
CA CYS A 20 -2.72 -1.39 7.63
C CYS A 20 -2.89 -0.77 9.01
N GLN A 21 -1.96 0.10 9.40
CA GLN A 21 -1.96 0.68 10.76
C GLN A 21 -3.10 1.67 10.99
N LEU A 22 -3.70 2.21 9.93
CA LEU A 22 -4.84 3.12 10.04
C LEU A 22 -6.18 2.42 9.71
N ALA A 23 -6.24 1.11 9.91
CA ALA A 23 -7.40 0.30 9.52
C ALA A 23 -8.71 0.74 10.16
N GLY A 24 -8.65 1.30 11.36
CA GLY A 24 -9.86 1.74 12.06
C GLY A 24 -10.35 3.14 11.70
N SER A 25 -9.60 3.90 10.89
CA SER A 25 -9.91 5.31 10.68
C SER A 25 -9.84 5.77 9.22
N HIS A 26 -9.00 5.17 8.40
CA HIS A 26 -8.78 5.63 7.02
C HIS A 26 -9.03 4.50 6.04
N THR A 27 -10.22 4.54 5.42
CA THR A 27 -10.63 3.49 4.48
C THR A 27 -11.13 4.09 3.17
N ILE A 28 -11.09 3.28 2.11
CA ILE A 28 -11.74 3.58 0.85
C ILE A 28 -12.70 2.43 0.58
N ARG A 29 -14.00 2.76 0.48
CA ARG A 29 -15.06 1.75 0.31
C ARG A 29 -14.98 0.65 1.37
N GLY A 30 -14.70 1.04 2.62
CA GLY A 30 -14.63 0.11 3.73
C GLY A 30 -13.33 -0.68 3.83
N VAL A 31 -12.37 -0.47 2.93
CA VAL A 31 -11.09 -1.18 2.94
C VAL A 31 -9.98 -0.24 3.40
N PRO A 32 -9.17 -0.63 4.39
CA PRO A 32 -8.10 0.23 4.91
C PRO A 32 -7.08 0.61 3.85
N VAL A 33 -6.63 1.87 3.91
CA VAL A 33 -5.60 2.40 3.02
C VAL A 33 -4.22 2.09 3.60
N ALA A 34 -3.29 1.66 2.74
CA ALA A 34 -1.91 1.41 3.15
C ALA A 34 -1.12 2.71 3.25
N VAL A 35 -0.31 2.83 4.29
CA VAL A 35 0.59 3.97 4.51
C VAL A 35 2.01 3.45 4.74
N LEU A 36 2.97 4.37 4.71
CA LEU A 36 4.38 4.04 4.92
C LEU A 36 4.57 3.24 6.20
N GLY A 37 5.29 2.12 6.12
CA GLY A 37 5.52 1.23 7.25
C GLY A 37 4.51 0.09 7.37
N ASP A 38 3.44 0.12 6.57
CA ASP A 38 2.50 -1.00 6.52
C ASP A 38 3.13 -2.20 5.82
N SER A 39 2.59 -3.39 6.08
CA SER A 39 3.22 -4.65 5.68
C SER A 39 2.49 -5.33 4.54
N ALA A 40 3.26 -6.00 3.71
CA ALA A 40 2.74 -6.85 2.64
C ALA A 40 3.61 -8.10 2.51
N THR A 41 3.02 -9.15 1.98
CA THR A 41 3.79 -10.37 1.68
C THR A 41 4.42 -10.27 0.31
N CYS A 42 5.46 -11.08 0.10
CA CYS A 42 6.09 -11.19 -1.22
C CYS A 42 6.43 -12.66 -1.43
N ALA A 43 5.72 -13.33 -2.34
CA ALA A 43 5.96 -14.74 -2.61
C ALA A 43 7.34 -14.96 -3.26
N LEU A 44 7.78 -14.02 -4.07
CA LEU A 44 9.09 -14.10 -4.73
C LEU A 44 10.24 -14.13 -3.72
N HIS A 45 10.13 -13.37 -2.62
CA HIS A 45 11.16 -13.30 -1.58
C HIS A 45 10.78 -14.05 -0.31
N GLN A 46 9.61 -14.69 -0.31
CA GLN A 46 9.13 -15.58 0.76
C GLN A 46 9.17 -14.92 2.14
N GLY A 47 8.41 -13.85 2.32
CA GLY A 47 8.39 -13.18 3.60
C GLY A 47 7.41 -12.03 3.68
N VAL A 48 7.46 -11.35 4.82
CA VAL A 48 6.68 -10.13 5.08
C VAL A 48 7.63 -8.96 5.06
N PHE A 49 7.28 -7.93 4.30
CA PHE A 49 8.12 -6.76 4.12
C PHE A 49 7.29 -5.50 4.33
N VAL A 50 7.94 -4.39 4.68
CA VAL A 50 7.26 -3.12 4.91
C VAL A 50 7.43 -2.19 3.72
N PHE A 51 6.46 -1.30 3.52
CA PHE A 51 6.57 -0.27 2.49
C PHE A 51 7.61 0.75 2.90
N MET A 52 8.54 1.02 2.01
CA MET A 52 9.64 1.95 2.22
C MET A 52 9.45 3.26 1.47
N GLU A 53 8.39 3.37 0.68
CA GLU A 53 8.07 4.57 -0.10
C GLU A 53 6.62 4.98 0.12
N GLY A 54 6.36 6.27 0.02
CA GLY A 54 5.02 6.83 0.12
C GLY A 54 4.92 8.13 -0.65
N HIS A 55 3.69 8.59 -0.88
CA HIS A 55 3.46 9.81 -1.65
C HIS A 55 3.98 11.03 -0.87
N PRO A 56 4.77 11.92 -1.50
CA PRO A 56 5.41 13.03 -0.79
C PRO A 56 4.42 14.07 -0.25
N HIS A 57 3.23 14.18 -0.83
CA HIS A 57 2.26 15.20 -0.47
C HIS A 57 0.93 14.67 0.06
N ARG A 58 0.68 13.38 -0.09
CA ARG A 58 -0.57 12.76 0.37
C ARG A 58 -0.29 11.96 1.62
N LYS A 59 -0.88 12.40 2.72
CA LYS A 59 -0.68 11.77 4.02
C LYS A 59 -2.01 11.54 4.70
N MET A 60 -2.07 10.48 5.50
CA MET A 60 -3.19 10.20 6.38
C MET A 60 -2.62 10.08 7.79
N ASN A 61 -3.17 10.86 8.70
CA ASN A 61 -2.70 10.92 10.10
C ASN A 61 -1.19 11.21 10.17
N GLY A 62 -0.69 12.06 9.25
CA GLY A 62 0.71 12.44 9.20
C GLY A 62 1.64 11.42 8.55
N ILE A 63 1.11 10.32 8.04
CA ILE A 63 1.91 9.24 7.43
C ILE A 63 1.65 9.19 5.93
N ALA A 64 2.71 9.07 5.14
CA ALA A 64 2.61 9.08 3.68
C ALA A 64 1.78 7.91 3.17
N VAL A 65 0.86 8.20 2.24
CA VAL A 65 0.00 7.17 1.62
C VAL A 65 0.82 6.38 0.61
N VAL A 66 0.70 5.05 0.65
CA VAL A 66 1.33 4.17 -0.34
C VAL A 66 0.45 4.16 -1.60
N CYS A 67 1.09 4.40 -2.74
CA CYS A 67 0.43 4.42 -4.03
C CYS A 67 1.00 3.32 -4.92
N GLU A 68 0.28 3.01 -5.99
CA GLU A 68 0.74 2.02 -6.97
C GLU A 68 2.16 2.37 -7.45
N GLY A 69 3.03 1.37 -7.45
CA GLY A 69 4.43 1.54 -7.84
C GLY A 69 5.38 1.79 -6.69
N HIS A 70 4.90 2.14 -5.51
CA HIS A 70 5.77 2.30 -4.34
C HIS A 70 6.26 0.93 -3.87
N ARG A 71 7.51 0.89 -3.42
CA ARG A 71 8.21 -0.37 -3.18
C ARG A 71 8.24 -0.78 -1.72
N LEU A 72 8.30 -2.10 -1.54
CA LEU A 72 8.62 -2.73 -0.27
C LEU A 72 10.14 -2.81 -0.11
N THR A 73 10.58 -3.13 1.11
CA THR A 73 12.02 -3.27 1.39
C THR A 73 12.67 -4.40 0.60
N CYS A 74 11.90 -5.37 0.11
CA CYS A 74 12.42 -6.44 -0.73
C CYS A 74 12.61 -6.03 -2.20
N GLY A 75 12.12 -4.86 -2.60
CA GLY A 75 12.22 -4.36 -3.97
C GLY A 75 10.99 -4.57 -4.83
N CYS A 76 10.04 -5.40 -4.40
CA CYS A 76 8.76 -5.53 -5.09
C CYS A 76 7.91 -4.31 -4.83
N HIS A 77 6.98 -4.02 -5.74
CA HIS A 77 6.14 -2.83 -5.62
C HIS A 77 4.66 -3.20 -5.51
N ALA A 78 3.87 -2.26 -4.99
CA ALA A 78 2.44 -2.44 -4.82
C ALA A 78 1.68 -2.18 -6.11
N LEU A 79 0.58 -2.92 -6.28
CA LEU A 79 -0.34 -2.77 -7.39
C LEU A 79 -1.72 -2.39 -6.82
N ALA A 80 -2.29 -1.27 -7.25
CA ALA A 80 -3.59 -0.83 -6.76
C ALA A 80 -4.69 -1.51 -7.58
N ARG A 81 -5.59 -2.23 -6.91
CA ARG A 81 -6.72 -2.90 -7.56
C ARG A 81 -8.06 -2.45 -7.01
N HIS A 82 -8.12 -2.18 -5.71
CA HIS A 82 -9.38 -1.82 -5.05
C HIS A 82 -9.84 -0.39 -5.38
N ALA A 83 -8.92 0.56 -5.32
CA ALA A 83 -9.24 1.99 -5.45
C ALA A 83 -8.80 2.58 -6.80
N ARG A 84 -9.11 1.87 -7.89
CA ARG A 84 -8.69 2.28 -9.25
C ARG A 84 -9.30 3.61 -9.68
N GLU A 85 -10.47 3.97 -9.16
CA GLU A 85 -11.14 5.24 -9.49
C GLU A 85 -10.66 6.41 -8.63
N VAL A 86 -9.84 6.16 -7.62
CA VAL A 86 -9.28 7.19 -6.74
C VAL A 86 -7.86 7.51 -7.17
N ARG A 87 -7.53 8.80 -7.20
CA ARG A 87 -6.20 9.26 -7.60
C ARG A 87 -5.56 10.07 -6.48
N THR A 88 -4.24 9.93 -6.35
CA THR A 88 -3.47 10.59 -5.30
C THR A 88 -2.39 11.51 -5.85
N ASP A 89 -2.49 11.88 -7.10
CA ASP A 89 -1.51 12.81 -7.71
C ASP A 89 -1.74 14.28 -7.33
#